data_6e65adf652156e4acf97a50272acd5c1
#
_entry.id   6e65adf652156e4acf97a50272acd5c1
#
_cell.length_a   1.000
_cell.length_b   1.000
_cell.length_c   1.000
_cell.angle_alpha   90.00
_cell.angle_beta   90.00
_cell.angle_gamma   90.00
#
_symmetry.space_group_name_H-M   'P 1'
#
loop_
_entity.id
_entity.type
_entity.pdbx_description
1 polymer ?
#
loop_
_entity_poly.entity_id
_entity_poly.type
_entity_poly.pdbx_seq_one_letter_code
_entity_poly.pdbx_strand_id
1 'polypeptide(L)'
;ESFEGIKTFERYDNVRNFPTQYWPISDSRFANQNPYWTAYRNLAPDDKDRFMFNAGLTYNVFDWLSVAGRVRLDQTFMTSERKIYASSFDYFAKKNGAYEYYNYKDHQTYIDAIANINKRFNDFSIAANVGYSYSDYASLTRGYGGNLVLVPNKFSLQNIDPADSKVREAGGDSKVRNVAAFASAEVGWKSMLYLSVTGRNDWNSRLVNSSEESFFYPSVGLSGIISEMV
;
A
#
# COMPACT_ATOMS: atom_id res chain seq x y z
N GLU A 1 -4.65 -3.64 19.23
CA GLU A 1 -5.64 -3.28 20.27
C GLU A 1 -5.45 -4.07 21.59
N SER A 2 -5.17 -5.37 21.55
CA SER A 2 -4.94 -6.18 22.76
C SER A 2 -3.69 -5.74 23.55
N PHE A 3 -2.64 -5.28 22.86
CA PHE A 3 -1.41 -4.79 23.49
C PHE A 3 -1.61 -3.45 24.22
N GLU A 4 -2.39 -2.55 23.71
CA GLU A 4 -2.72 -1.29 24.38
C GLU A 4 -3.57 -1.54 25.63
N GLY A 5 -4.51 -2.48 25.57
CA GLY A 5 -5.28 -2.90 26.73
C GLY A 5 -4.41 -3.45 27.87
N ILE A 6 -3.34 -4.18 27.55
CA ILE A 6 -2.40 -4.69 28.58
C ILE A 6 -1.62 -3.56 29.24
N LYS A 7 -1.20 -2.55 28.51
CA LYS A 7 -0.45 -1.41 29.05
C LYS A 7 -1.26 -0.54 30.01
N THR A 8 -2.55 -0.40 29.73
CA THR A 8 -3.47 0.43 30.53
C THR A 8 -4.14 -0.33 31.66
N PHE A 9 -3.80 -1.60 31.83
CA PHE A 9 -4.40 -2.48 32.81
C PHE A 9 -3.86 -2.22 34.23
N GLU A 10 -4.72 -2.13 35.21
CA GLU A 10 -4.31 -1.89 36.59
C GLU A 10 -3.65 -3.14 37.19
N ARG A 11 -2.53 -2.96 37.91
CA ARG A 11 -1.68 -4.06 38.40
C ARG A 11 -2.35 -5.02 39.38
N TYR A 12 -3.35 -4.56 40.09
CA TYR A 12 -4.08 -5.38 41.07
C TYR A 12 -5.24 -6.16 40.46
N ASP A 13 -5.56 -5.92 39.21
CA ASP A 13 -6.62 -6.66 38.54
C ASP A 13 -6.13 -7.99 37.97
N ASN A 14 -6.94 -9.03 38.11
CA ASN A 14 -6.60 -10.35 37.60
C ASN A 14 -6.89 -10.48 36.09
N VAL A 15 -5.91 -10.20 35.26
CA VAL A 15 -6.03 -10.33 33.78
C VAL A 15 -6.43 -11.72 33.30
N ARG A 16 -6.18 -12.77 34.09
CA ARG A 16 -6.49 -14.16 33.75
C ARG A 16 -7.94 -14.53 33.99
N ASN A 17 -8.69 -13.65 34.63
CA ASN A 17 -10.11 -13.88 34.83
C ASN A 17 -10.87 -13.70 33.51
N PHE A 18 -10.82 -14.72 32.68
CA PHE A 18 -11.42 -14.73 31.35
C PHE A 18 -12.94 -14.48 31.33
N PRO A 19 -13.74 -14.98 32.32
CA PRO A 19 -15.17 -14.68 32.35
C PRO A 19 -15.48 -13.20 32.54
N THR A 20 -14.55 -12.42 33.09
CA THR A 20 -14.72 -10.95 33.25
C THR A 20 -14.58 -10.28 31.90
N GLN A 21 -15.67 -9.78 31.35
CA GLN A 21 -15.75 -9.21 30.03
C GLN A 21 -15.11 -7.82 29.94
N TYR A 22 -15.33 -7.04 30.99
CA TYR A 22 -14.83 -5.68 31.17
C TYR A 22 -14.74 -5.37 32.66
N TRP A 23 -13.99 -4.33 32.98
CA TRP A 23 -13.93 -3.89 34.40
C TRP A 23 -15.18 -3.13 34.74
N PRO A 24 -15.73 -3.36 35.91
CA PRO A 24 -16.84 -2.57 36.42
C PRO A 24 -16.32 -1.22 36.94
N ILE A 25 -15.75 -0.42 36.09
CA ILE A 25 -15.29 0.93 36.38
C ILE A 25 -16.47 1.86 36.17
N SER A 26 -16.82 2.62 37.21
CA SER A 26 -17.88 3.63 37.17
C SER A 26 -17.56 4.81 36.24
N ASP A 27 -16.30 5.01 35.92
CA ASP A 27 -15.84 6.06 35.01
C ASP A 27 -15.54 5.48 33.61
N SER A 28 -16.38 5.83 32.64
CA SER A 28 -16.24 5.36 31.23
C SER A 28 -14.91 5.75 30.58
N ARG A 29 -14.20 6.74 31.13
CA ARG A 29 -12.87 7.13 30.62
C ARG A 29 -11.79 6.09 30.87
N PHE A 30 -12.00 5.21 31.83
CA PHE A 30 -11.08 4.15 32.26
C PHE A 30 -11.63 2.75 32.03
N ALA A 31 -12.75 2.62 31.32
CA ALA A 31 -13.38 1.34 31.02
C ALA A 31 -12.56 0.52 30.03
N ASN A 32 -11.51 -0.10 30.54
CA ASN A 32 -10.71 -1.03 29.76
C ASN A 32 -11.36 -2.41 29.77
N GLN A 33 -11.50 -2.97 28.59
CA GLN A 33 -11.95 -4.35 28.44
C GLN A 33 -10.82 -5.31 28.83
N ASN A 34 -11.16 -6.45 29.43
CA ASN A 34 -10.18 -7.48 29.75
C ASN A 34 -9.39 -7.87 28.47
N PRO A 35 -8.05 -7.81 28.47
CA PRO A 35 -7.22 -8.11 27.30
C PRO A 35 -7.47 -9.50 26.71
N TYR A 36 -7.76 -10.49 27.55
CA TYR A 36 -8.12 -11.84 27.07
C TYR A 36 -9.46 -11.85 26.35
N TRP A 37 -10.45 -11.09 26.88
CA TRP A 37 -11.71 -10.91 26.17
C TRP A 37 -11.48 -10.28 24.79
N THR A 38 -10.72 -9.20 24.73
CA THR A 38 -10.41 -8.52 23.47
C THR A 38 -9.72 -9.46 22.49
N ALA A 39 -8.74 -10.24 22.94
CA ALA A 39 -8.01 -11.16 22.07
C ALA A 39 -8.87 -12.29 21.49
N TYR A 40 -9.85 -12.77 22.26
CA TYR A 40 -10.66 -13.94 21.86
C TYR A 40 -12.09 -13.60 21.40
N ARG A 41 -12.54 -12.37 21.64
CA ARG A 41 -13.93 -11.94 21.37
C ARG A 41 -14.05 -10.68 20.52
N ASN A 42 -12.94 -9.98 20.28
CA ASN A 42 -12.90 -8.87 19.32
C ASN A 42 -11.98 -9.29 18.18
N LEU A 43 -12.52 -10.06 17.25
CA LEU A 43 -11.76 -10.69 16.18
C LEU A 43 -11.74 -9.77 14.94
N ALA A 44 -10.60 -9.72 14.28
CA ALA A 44 -10.42 -8.97 13.04
C ALA A 44 -9.65 -9.84 12.02
N PRO A 45 -10.25 -10.93 11.51
CA PRO A 45 -9.61 -11.74 10.49
C PRO A 45 -9.58 -11.00 9.15
N ASP A 46 -8.41 -11.06 8.51
CA ASP A 46 -8.21 -10.63 7.13
C ASP A 46 -7.87 -11.85 6.28
N ASP A 47 -8.53 -11.96 5.14
CA ASP A 47 -8.25 -12.94 4.10
C ASP A 47 -7.79 -12.21 2.84
N LYS A 48 -6.62 -12.59 2.31
CA LYS A 48 -5.97 -11.85 1.22
C LYS A 48 -5.39 -12.77 0.16
N ASP A 49 -5.92 -12.64 -1.04
CA ASP A 49 -5.38 -13.23 -2.25
C ASP A 49 -4.66 -12.18 -3.11
N ARG A 50 -3.46 -12.51 -3.57
CA ARG A 50 -2.68 -11.64 -4.44
C ARG A 50 -2.10 -12.40 -5.62
N PHE A 51 -2.35 -11.89 -6.80
CA PHE A 51 -1.85 -12.42 -8.07
C PHE A 51 -0.91 -11.41 -8.71
N MET A 52 0.31 -11.85 -9.02
CA MET A 52 1.28 -11.03 -9.72
C MET A 52 1.72 -11.72 -11.01
N PHE A 53 1.71 -10.96 -12.09
CA PHE A 53 2.26 -11.37 -13.37
C PHE A 53 3.31 -10.36 -13.81
N ASN A 54 4.48 -10.86 -14.20
CA ASN A 54 5.56 -10.04 -14.74
C ASN A 54 6.05 -10.70 -16.03
N ALA A 55 6.17 -9.91 -17.09
CA ALA A 55 6.79 -10.32 -18.32
C ALA A 55 7.71 -9.21 -18.83
N GLY A 56 8.78 -9.60 -19.50
CA GLY A 56 9.70 -8.68 -20.12
C GLY A 56 10.34 -9.29 -21.34
N LEU A 57 10.58 -8.45 -22.32
CA LEU A 57 11.28 -8.81 -23.56
C LEU A 57 12.39 -7.80 -23.78
N THR A 58 13.58 -8.31 -24.12
CA THR A 58 14.69 -7.49 -24.58
C THR A 58 15.06 -7.93 -25.97
N TYR A 59 15.19 -6.98 -26.87
CA TYR A 59 15.62 -7.19 -28.25
C TYR A 59 16.87 -6.39 -28.55
N ASN A 60 17.93 -7.07 -28.95
CA ASN A 60 19.16 -6.43 -29.40
C ASN A 60 19.01 -6.05 -30.87
N VAL A 61 18.82 -4.76 -31.13
CA VAL A 61 18.65 -4.21 -32.46
C VAL A 61 19.99 -4.20 -33.21
N PHE A 62 21.05 -3.78 -32.46
CA PHE A 62 22.44 -3.76 -32.88
C PHE A 62 23.33 -4.14 -31.68
N ASP A 63 24.59 -4.42 -31.89
CA ASP A 63 25.53 -4.73 -30.80
C ASP A 63 25.64 -3.61 -29.77
N TRP A 64 25.30 -2.38 -30.14
CA TRP A 64 25.34 -1.19 -29.30
C TRP A 64 23.97 -0.67 -28.86
N LEU A 65 22.86 -1.24 -29.36
CA LEU A 65 21.49 -0.80 -29.09
C LEU A 65 20.60 -1.98 -28.73
N SER A 66 20.04 -1.95 -27.54
CA SER A 66 18.97 -2.85 -27.14
C SER A 66 17.70 -2.08 -26.73
N VAL A 67 16.55 -2.69 -26.97
CA VAL A 67 15.24 -2.19 -26.55
C VAL A 67 14.61 -3.23 -25.64
N ALA A 68 14.18 -2.82 -24.47
CA ALA A 68 13.48 -3.67 -23.51
C ALA A 68 12.08 -3.13 -23.23
N GLY A 69 11.11 -4.03 -23.17
CA GLY A 69 9.75 -3.73 -22.72
C GLY A 69 9.39 -4.63 -21.56
N ARG A 70 8.71 -4.09 -20.54
CA ARG A 70 8.27 -4.84 -19.37
C ARG A 70 6.83 -4.52 -19.04
N VAL A 71 6.09 -5.52 -18.59
CA VAL A 71 4.75 -5.39 -18.06
C VAL A 71 4.66 -6.09 -16.72
N ARG A 72 4.04 -5.44 -15.75
CA ARG A 72 3.68 -6.00 -14.45
C ARG A 72 2.22 -5.75 -14.20
N LEU A 73 1.51 -6.81 -13.86
CA LEU A 73 0.13 -6.76 -13.39
C LEU A 73 0.11 -7.30 -11.96
N ASP A 74 -0.56 -6.58 -11.07
CA ASP A 74 -0.70 -6.94 -9.67
C ASP A 74 -2.16 -6.74 -9.28
N GLN A 75 -2.78 -7.81 -8.80
CA GLN A 75 -4.17 -7.83 -8.40
C GLN A 75 -4.27 -8.37 -6.98
N THR A 76 -4.83 -7.59 -6.08
CA THR A 76 -5.11 -7.99 -4.70
C THR A 76 -6.61 -7.97 -4.44
N PHE A 77 -7.09 -9.04 -3.84
CA PHE A 77 -8.42 -9.12 -3.23
C PHE A 77 -8.22 -9.31 -1.73
N MET A 78 -8.90 -8.53 -0.92
CA MET A 78 -8.84 -8.67 0.52
C MET A 78 -10.24 -8.55 1.09
N THR A 79 -10.59 -9.50 1.94
CA THR A 79 -11.77 -9.45 2.79
C THR A 79 -11.32 -9.19 4.22
N SER A 80 -11.85 -8.14 4.84
CA SER A 80 -11.59 -7.81 6.24
C SER A 80 -12.89 -7.89 7.01
N GLU A 81 -12.89 -8.64 8.07
CA GLU A 81 -14.03 -8.74 8.98
C GLU A 81 -13.65 -8.19 10.36
N ARG A 82 -14.62 -7.61 11.03
CA ARG A 82 -14.52 -7.27 12.45
C ARG A 82 -15.70 -7.83 13.19
N LYS A 83 -15.44 -8.71 14.15
CA LYS A 83 -16.43 -9.42 14.97
C LYS A 83 -16.26 -9.01 16.42
N ILE A 84 -17.22 -8.25 16.96
CA ILE A 84 -17.26 -7.87 18.36
C ILE A 84 -18.39 -8.63 19.01
N TYR A 85 -18.05 -9.51 19.92
CA TYR A 85 -19.02 -10.37 20.56
C TYR A 85 -19.94 -9.60 21.51
N ALA A 86 -21.16 -10.14 21.67
CA ALA A 86 -22.11 -9.72 22.69
C ALA A 86 -21.42 -9.71 24.07
N SER A 87 -21.85 -8.82 24.93
CA SER A 87 -21.24 -8.57 26.25
C SER A 87 -19.86 -7.92 26.21
N SER A 88 -19.41 -7.44 25.06
CA SER A 88 -18.32 -6.47 25.00
C SER A 88 -18.79 -5.13 25.61
N PHE A 89 -17.81 -4.30 26.01
CA PHE A 89 -18.11 -2.98 26.57
C PHE A 89 -18.95 -2.13 25.57
N ASP A 90 -19.96 -1.42 26.08
CA ASP A 90 -20.97 -0.72 25.27
C ASP A 90 -20.40 0.34 24.31
N TYR A 91 -19.20 0.83 24.59
CA TYR A 91 -18.49 1.72 23.68
C TYR A 91 -18.12 1.04 22.36
N PHE A 92 -17.79 -0.25 22.41
CA PHE A 92 -17.40 -1.04 21.22
C PHE A 92 -18.62 -1.58 20.47
N ALA A 93 -19.60 -2.13 21.18
CA ALA A 93 -20.78 -2.73 20.58
C ALA A 93 -21.98 -2.67 21.53
N LYS A 94 -23.18 -2.72 20.97
CA LYS A 94 -24.42 -2.92 21.73
C LYS A 94 -24.55 -4.37 22.23
N LYS A 95 -25.60 -4.63 23.01
CA LYS A 95 -25.90 -5.89 23.70
C LYS A 95 -25.65 -7.17 22.88
N ASN A 96 -25.95 -7.14 21.58
CA ASN A 96 -25.86 -8.34 20.74
C ASN A 96 -24.48 -8.47 20.02
N GLY A 97 -23.58 -7.50 20.21
CA GLY A 97 -22.32 -7.43 19.50
C GLY A 97 -22.37 -6.54 18.26
N ALA A 98 -21.26 -6.50 17.50
CA ALA A 98 -21.16 -5.75 16.25
C ALA A 98 -20.42 -6.56 15.18
N TYR A 99 -20.74 -6.26 13.94
CA TYR A 99 -20.11 -6.89 12.79
C TYR A 99 -19.80 -5.85 11.71
N GLU A 100 -18.57 -5.92 11.18
CA GLU A 100 -18.15 -5.14 10.03
C GLU A 100 -17.55 -6.09 8.99
N TYR A 101 -17.82 -5.81 7.73
CA TYR A 101 -17.36 -6.60 6.60
C TYR A 101 -16.94 -5.66 5.46
N TYR A 102 -15.70 -5.78 5.03
CA TYR A 102 -15.12 -4.95 3.97
C TYR A 102 -14.46 -5.83 2.92
N ASN A 103 -14.71 -5.49 1.66
CA ASN A 103 -13.98 -6.02 0.51
C ASN A 103 -13.13 -4.91 -0.08
N TYR A 104 -11.86 -5.23 -0.29
CA TYR A 104 -10.89 -4.40 -0.98
C TYR A 104 -10.46 -5.10 -2.26
N LYS A 105 -10.40 -4.34 -3.34
CA LYS A 105 -9.88 -4.80 -4.62
C LYS A 105 -8.88 -3.77 -5.12
N ASP A 106 -7.60 -4.13 -5.10
CA ASP A 106 -6.54 -3.30 -5.61
C ASP A 106 -6.03 -3.88 -6.93
N HIS A 107 -5.81 -3.02 -7.89
CA HIS A 107 -5.25 -3.36 -9.18
C HIS A 107 -4.14 -2.39 -9.53
N GLN A 108 -2.98 -2.92 -9.92
CA GLN A 108 -1.87 -2.13 -10.42
C GLN A 108 -1.37 -2.69 -11.74
N THR A 109 -1.28 -1.81 -12.73
CA THR A 109 -0.61 -2.08 -13.99
C THR A 109 0.63 -1.20 -14.08
N TYR A 110 1.75 -1.78 -14.43
CA TYR A 110 2.98 -1.06 -14.73
C TYR A 110 3.53 -1.55 -16.07
N ILE A 111 3.87 -0.60 -16.94
CA ILE A 111 4.45 -0.87 -18.25
C ILE A 111 5.62 0.09 -18.43
N ASP A 112 6.74 -0.41 -18.91
CA ASP A 112 7.84 0.43 -19.36
C ASP A 112 8.45 -0.06 -20.68
N ALA A 113 9.07 0.90 -21.37
CA ALA A 113 9.91 0.65 -22.53
C ALA A 113 11.20 1.46 -22.37
N ILE A 114 12.34 0.81 -22.59
CA ILE A 114 13.66 1.41 -22.41
C ILE A 114 14.53 1.03 -23.61
N ALA A 115 15.13 2.02 -24.25
CA ALA A 115 16.22 1.82 -25.20
C ALA A 115 17.55 2.07 -24.47
N ASN A 116 18.49 1.13 -24.59
CA ASN A 116 19.82 1.21 -24.02
C ASN A 116 20.85 1.28 -25.14
N ILE A 117 21.75 2.24 -25.03
CA ILE A 117 22.83 2.51 -25.97
C ILE A 117 24.15 2.32 -25.24
N ASN A 118 25.00 1.44 -25.74
CA ASN A 118 26.36 1.24 -25.23
C ASN A 118 27.31 1.19 -26.43
N LYS A 119 28.15 2.19 -26.55
CA LYS A 119 29.09 2.27 -27.66
C LYS A 119 30.44 2.80 -27.21
N ARG A 120 31.47 2.22 -27.76
CA ARG A 120 32.87 2.66 -27.54
C ARG A 120 33.47 3.10 -28.87
N PHE A 121 34.16 4.24 -28.88
CA PHE A 121 34.95 4.69 -30.03
C PHE A 121 36.25 5.29 -29.55
N ASN A 122 37.37 4.69 -29.93
CA ASN A 122 38.70 5.11 -29.51
C ASN A 122 38.75 5.30 -27.98
N ASP A 123 39.02 6.54 -27.56
CA ASP A 123 39.16 6.92 -26.15
C ASP A 123 37.81 7.20 -25.45
N PHE A 124 36.71 7.16 -26.17
CA PHE A 124 35.40 7.52 -25.61
C PHE A 124 34.48 6.31 -25.45
N SER A 125 33.77 6.25 -24.35
CA SER A 125 32.65 5.34 -24.12
C SER A 125 31.36 6.14 -23.90
N ILE A 126 30.27 5.68 -24.48
CA ILE A 126 28.94 6.24 -24.28
C ILE A 126 28.03 5.14 -23.76
N ALA A 127 27.45 5.35 -22.60
CA ALA A 127 26.34 4.59 -22.07
C ALA A 127 25.15 5.52 -21.91
N ALA A 128 24.05 5.23 -22.59
CA ALA A 128 22.85 6.06 -22.50
C ALA A 128 21.59 5.19 -22.45
N ASN A 129 20.57 5.68 -21.80
CA ASN A 129 19.24 5.10 -21.89
C ASN A 129 18.19 6.19 -22.04
N VAL A 130 17.11 5.84 -22.74
CA VAL A 130 15.90 6.64 -22.81
C VAL A 130 14.72 5.72 -22.59
N GLY A 131 13.78 6.13 -21.79
CA GLY A 131 12.66 5.28 -21.46
C GLY A 131 11.39 6.06 -21.14
N TYR A 132 10.34 5.30 -21.18
CA TYR A 132 9.00 5.75 -20.84
C TYR A 132 8.35 4.73 -19.93
N SER A 133 7.66 5.17 -18.89
CA SER A 133 6.90 4.29 -18.02
C SER A 133 5.48 4.80 -17.79
N TYR A 134 4.59 3.85 -17.66
CA TYR A 134 3.18 4.05 -17.33
C TYR A 134 2.81 3.20 -16.13
N SER A 135 2.10 3.77 -15.19
CA SER A 135 1.57 3.07 -14.02
C SER A 135 0.14 3.52 -13.77
N ASP A 136 -0.76 2.56 -13.62
CA ASP A 136 -2.16 2.76 -13.26
C ASP A 136 -2.45 1.97 -11.97
N TYR A 137 -2.88 2.64 -10.93
CA TYR A 137 -3.32 2.04 -9.68
C TYR A 137 -4.78 2.37 -9.46
N ALA A 138 -5.58 1.34 -9.22
CA ALA A 138 -6.98 1.47 -8.87
C ALA A 138 -7.26 0.69 -7.59
N SER A 139 -7.97 1.31 -6.67
CA SER A 139 -8.43 0.70 -5.42
C SER A 139 -9.93 0.87 -5.31
N LEU A 140 -10.60 -0.21 -4.99
CA LEU A 140 -12.03 -0.26 -4.76
C LEU A 140 -12.28 -0.82 -3.37
N THR A 141 -13.02 -0.06 -2.54
CA THR A 141 -13.46 -0.51 -1.22
C THR A 141 -14.98 -0.56 -1.20
N ARG A 142 -15.52 -1.66 -0.70
CA ARG A 142 -16.96 -1.82 -0.44
C ARG A 142 -17.12 -2.54 0.89
N GLY A 143 -18.00 -2.03 1.74
CA GLY A 143 -18.27 -2.65 3.01
C GLY A 143 -19.47 -2.09 3.72
N TYR A 144 -19.88 -2.80 4.73
CA TYR A 144 -20.99 -2.46 5.59
C TYR A 144 -20.77 -2.97 7.00
N GLY A 145 -21.15 -2.22 8.00
CA GLY A 145 -20.96 -2.66 9.39
C GLY A 145 -21.85 -1.90 10.37
N GLY A 146 -22.07 -2.51 11.51
CA GLY A 146 -22.87 -1.93 12.59
C GLY A 146 -23.15 -2.91 13.70
N ASN A 147 -24.00 -2.50 14.64
CA ASN A 147 -24.42 -3.35 15.76
C ASN A 147 -25.41 -4.44 15.29
N LEU A 148 -25.30 -5.62 15.91
CA LEU A 148 -26.22 -6.71 15.68
C LEU A 148 -27.55 -6.47 16.41
N VAL A 149 -28.68 -6.79 15.77
CA VAL A 149 -30.01 -6.45 16.31
C VAL A 149 -30.82 -7.68 16.74
N LEU A 150 -30.83 -8.75 15.94
CA LEU A 150 -31.74 -9.87 16.15
C LEU A 150 -31.14 -10.97 17.04
N VAL A 151 -29.99 -11.48 16.65
CA VAL A 151 -29.39 -12.66 17.27
C VAL A 151 -27.97 -12.31 17.76
N PRO A 152 -27.67 -12.50 19.06
CA PRO A 152 -26.34 -12.25 19.59
C PRO A 152 -25.29 -13.13 18.88
N ASN A 153 -24.14 -12.51 18.55
CA ASN A 153 -22.98 -13.20 17.95
C ASN A 153 -23.24 -13.88 16.58
N LYS A 154 -24.38 -13.61 15.94
CA LYS A 154 -24.60 -14.00 14.56
C LYS A 154 -24.04 -12.93 13.62
N PHE A 155 -22.78 -13.10 13.26
CA PHE A 155 -22.03 -12.17 12.42
C PHE A 155 -22.45 -12.35 10.96
N SER A 156 -23.50 -11.64 10.57
CA SER A 156 -24.01 -11.58 9.20
C SER A 156 -24.56 -10.19 8.90
N LEU A 157 -24.49 -9.77 7.64
CA LEU A 157 -24.99 -8.46 7.21
C LEU A 157 -26.50 -8.29 7.46
N GLN A 158 -27.27 -9.38 7.35
CA GLN A 158 -28.73 -9.36 7.60
C GLN A 158 -29.07 -9.15 9.08
N ASN A 159 -28.13 -9.34 9.99
CA ASN A 159 -28.32 -9.16 11.43
C ASN A 159 -27.93 -7.75 11.91
N ILE A 160 -27.47 -6.89 11.02
CA ILE A 160 -27.15 -5.50 11.34
C ILE A 160 -28.42 -4.68 11.22
N ASP A 161 -28.68 -3.83 12.21
CA ASP A 161 -29.79 -2.87 12.15
C ASP A 161 -29.39 -1.67 11.29
N PRO A 162 -29.98 -1.48 10.11
CA PRO A 162 -29.66 -0.35 9.23
C PRO A 162 -30.03 1.01 9.82
N ALA A 163 -30.91 1.04 10.81
CA ALA A 163 -31.31 2.27 11.52
C ALA A 163 -30.41 2.61 12.71
N ASP A 164 -29.43 1.74 13.05
CA ASP A 164 -28.51 2.00 14.15
C ASP A 164 -27.56 3.16 13.82
N SER A 165 -27.33 4.04 14.79
CA SER A 165 -26.37 5.16 14.66
C SER A 165 -24.92 4.72 14.40
N LYS A 166 -24.59 3.46 14.66
CA LYS A 166 -23.27 2.87 14.39
C LYS A 166 -23.17 2.15 13.05
N VAL A 167 -24.24 2.15 12.24
CA VAL A 167 -24.16 1.62 10.88
C VAL A 167 -23.16 2.44 10.08
N ARG A 168 -22.27 1.74 9.41
CA ARG A 168 -21.26 2.32 8.53
C ARG A 168 -21.32 1.64 7.18
N GLU A 169 -21.48 2.45 6.15
CA GLU A 169 -21.22 2.04 4.78
C GLU A 169 -19.85 2.54 4.38
N ALA A 170 -19.02 1.65 3.85
CA ALA A 170 -17.76 2.02 3.26
C ALA A 170 -17.82 1.78 1.75
N GLY A 171 -17.50 2.80 1.02
CA GLY A 171 -17.37 2.74 -0.43
C GLY A 171 -16.38 3.80 -0.88
N GLY A 172 -15.56 3.44 -1.81
CA GLY A 172 -14.59 4.38 -2.34
C GLY A 172 -13.89 3.78 -3.54
N ASP A 173 -13.76 4.61 -4.58
CA ASP A 173 -13.01 4.31 -5.77
C ASP A 173 -11.88 5.32 -5.85
N SER A 174 -10.66 4.81 -5.93
CA SER A 174 -9.48 5.64 -6.10
C SER A 174 -8.72 5.14 -7.32
N LYS A 175 -8.38 6.08 -8.21
CA LYS A 175 -7.55 5.77 -9.36
C LYS A 175 -6.45 6.80 -9.51
N VAL A 176 -5.22 6.31 -9.64
CA VAL A 176 -4.03 7.15 -9.81
C VAL A 176 -3.23 6.64 -10.99
N ARG A 177 -2.91 7.54 -11.92
CA ARG A 177 -2.05 7.28 -13.06
C ARG A 177 -0.78 8.08 -12.95
N ASN A 178 0.32 7.43 -13.24
CA ASN A 178 1.60 8.08 -13.38
C ASN A 178 2.18 7.73 -14.75
N VAL A 179 2.73 8.75 -15.38
CA VAL A 179 3.48 8.63 -16.62
C VAL A 179 4.84 9.25 -16.37
N ALA A 180 5.90 8.65 -16.85
CA ALA A 180 7.22 9.26 -16.80
C ALA A 180 7.98 9.04 -18.08
N ALA A 181 8.69 10.07 -18.51
CA ALA A 181 9.74 9.99 -19.53
C ALA A 181 11.08 10.27 -18.86
N PHE A 182 12.08 9.47 -19.17
CA PHE A 182 13.40 9.62 -18.57
C PHE A 182 14.50 9.32 -19.56
N ALA A 183 15.62 9.99 -19.37
CA ALA A 183 16.84 9.72 -20.11
C ALA A 183 18.06 9.84 -19.20
N SER A 184 19.08 9.04 -19.44
CA SER A 184 20.39 9.23 -18.87
C SER A 184 21.46 9.02 -19.94
N ALA A 185 22.57 9.73 -19.79
CA ALA A 185 23.75 9.53 -20.62
C ALA A 185 25.00 9.66 -19.75
N GLU A 186 25.95 8.78 -19.96
CA GLU A 186 27.29 8.85 -19.40
C GLU A 186 28.29 8.80 -20.53
N VAL A 187 29.21 9.73 -20.53
CA VAL A 187 30.33 9.78 -21.46
C VAL A 187 31.62 9.61 -20.66
N GLY A 188 32.33 8.51 -20.94
CA GLY A 188 33.64 8.22 -20.38
C GLY A 188 34.75 8.60 -21.38
N TRP A 189 35.82 9.20 -20.86
CA TRP A 189 37.02 9.52 -21.61
C TRP A 189 38.25 8.79 -21.03
N LYS A 190 38.92 8.00 -21.88
CA LYS A 190 40.09 7.19 -21.55
C LYS A 190 39.93 6.27 -20.33
N SER A 191 38.72 5.94 -19.95
CA SER A 191 38.39 5.26 -18.69
C SER A 191 38.80 6.03 -17.41
N MET A 192 39.19 7.28 -17.54
CA MET A 192 39.68 8.14 -16.45
C MET A 192 38.61 9.14 -15.96
N LEU A 193 37.88 9.74 -16.87
CA LEU A 193 36.88 10.77 -16.56
C LEU A 193 35.52 10.34 -17.09
N TYR A 194 34.49 10.57 -16.28
CA TYR A 194 33.10 10.26 -16.64
C TYR A 194 32.20 11.44 -16.32
N LEU A 195 31.45 11.88 -17.31
CA LEU A 195 30.39 12.87 -17.19
C LEU A 195 29.05 12.15 -17.33
N SER A 196 28.21 12.23 -16.30
CA SER A 196 26.85 11.70 -16.32
C SER A 196 25.82 12.81 -16.27
N VAL A 197 24.77 12.68 -17.06
CA VAL A 197 23.62 13.56 -17.10
C VAL A 197 22.36 12.74 -17.06
N THR A 198 21.42 13.09 -16.20
CA THR A 198 20.13 12.44 -16.13
C THR A 198 19.01 13.45 -16.14
N GLY A 199 17.87 13.08 -16.68
CA GLY A 199 16.65 13.85 -16.63
C GLY A 199 15.44 12.94 -16.57
N ARG A 200 14.48 13.29 -15.73
CA ARG A 200 13.20 12.60 -15.63
C ARG A 200 12.08 13.63 -15.47
N ASN A 201 11.01 13.42 -16.20
CA ASN A 201 9.78 14.16 -16.02
C ASN A 201 8.63 13.22 -15.68
N ASP A 202 7.94 13.52 -14.58
CA ASP A 202 6.82 12.74 -14.08
C ASP A 202 5.51 13.52 -14.18
N TRP A 203 4.48 12.91 -14.74
CA TRP A 203 3.10 13.40 -14.77
C TRP A 203 2.23 12.50 -13.89
N ASN A 204 1.48 13.11 -12.96
CA ASN A 204 0.62 12.38 -12.04
C ASN A 204 -0.83 12.88 -12.17
N SER A 205 -1.77 11.96 -12.29
CA SER A 205 -3.19 12.31 -12.42
C SER A 205 -3.78 13.09 -11.24
N ARG A 206 -3.12 13.07 -10.07
CA ARG A 206 -3.52 13.88 -8.91
C ARG A 206 -3.17 15.35 -9.05
N LEU A 207 -2.32 15.70 -10.02
CA LEU A 207 -1.91 17.07 -10.28
C LEU A 207 -2.77 17.77 -11.34
N VAL A 208 -3.72 17.06 -11.91
CA VAL A 208 -4.70 17.65 -12.84
C VAL A 208 -5.41 18.80 -12.14
N ASN A 209 -5.41 19.97 -12.75
CA ASN A 209 -5.90 21.25 -12.23
C ASN A 209 -5.04 21.91 -11.12
N SER A 210 -3.82 21.43 -10.88
CA SER A 210 -2.84 22.18 -10.09
C SER A 210 -2.07 23.16 -10.99
N SER A 211 -1.36 24.11 -10.39
CA SER A 211 -0.49 25.04 -11.12
C SER A 211 0.68 24.34 -11.82
N GLU A 212 1.02 23.16 -11.36
CA GLU A 212 2.10 22.35 -11.90
C GLU A 212 1.58 20.94 -12.23
N GLU A 213 1.54 20.60 -13.50
CA GLU A 213 1.02 19.32 -13.99
C GLU A 213 2.10 18.21 -14.04
N SER A 214 3.37 18.59 -13.97
CA SER A 214 4.51 17.68 -14.01
C SER A 214 5.71 18.17 -13.21
N PHE A 215 6.59 17.24 -12.86
CA PHE A 215 7.84 17.56 -12.17
C PHE A 215 9.03 17.06 -12.98
N PHE A 216 10.00 17.95 -13.20
CA PHE A 216 11.25 17.62 -13.88
C PHE A 216 12.40 17.52 -12.87
N TYR A 217 13.16 16.44 -12.96
CA TYR A 217 14.29 16.12 -12.09
C TYR A 217 15.58 15.99 -12.91
N PRO A 218 16.39 17.05 -13.05
CA PRO A 218 17.70 16.96 -13.68
C PRO A 218 18.78 16.56 -12.68
N SER A 219 19.82 15.86 -13.17
CA SER A 219 21.04 15.62 -12.41
C SER A 219 22.25 15.63 -13.33
N VAL A 220 23.38 16.14 -12.83
CA VAL A 220 24.68 16.12 -13.51
C VAL A 220 25.73 15.63 -12.53
N GLY A 221 26.57 14.70 -12.95
CA GLY A 221 27.64 14.15 -12.16
C GLY A 221 28.95 14.13 -12.95
N LEU A 222 30.07 14.34 -12.25
CA LEU A 222 31.42 14.20 -12.78
C LEU A 222 32.21 13.27 -11.85
N SER A 223 32.84 12.27 -12.40
CA SER A 223 33.70 11.34 -11.63
C SER A 223 35.03 11.09 -12.35
N GLY A 224 36.07 10.80 -11.58
CA GLY A 224 37.40 10.51 -12.08
C GLY A 224 38.05 9.32 -11.34
N ILE A 225 38.76 8.48 -12.08
CA ILE A 225 39.53 7.33 -11.57
C ILE A 225 40.98 7.75 -11.51
N ILE A 226 41.51 8.06 -10.30
CA ILE A 226 42.84 8.61 -10.08
C ILE A 226 43.91 7.60 -10.49
N SER A 227 43.69 6.31 -10.27
CA SER A 227 44.62 5.24 -10.63
C SER A 227 44.88 5.10 -12.13
N GLU A 228 44.00 5.62 -12.95
CA GLU A 228 44.10 5.60 -14.42
C GLU A 228 44.69 6.92 -14.98
N MET A 229 44.92 7.91 -14.09
CA MET A 229 45.46 9.21 -14.45
C MET A 229 46.98 9.31 -14.27
N VAL A 230 47.62 8.30 -13.64
CA VAL A 230 49.06 8.26 -13.26
C VAL A 230 49.83 7.37 -14.21
#